data_caeb35cd73bc151971db30d428041fed
#
_entry.id   caeb35cd73bc151971db30d428041fed
#
_cell.length_a   1.000
_cell.length_b   1.000
_cell.length_c   1.000
_cell.angle_alpha   90.00
_cell.angle_beta   90.00
_cell.angle_gamma   90.00
#
_symmetry.space_group_name_H-M   'P 1'
#
loop_
_entity.id
_entity.type
_entity.pdbx_description
1 polymer ?
#
loop_
_entity_poly.entity_id
_entity_poly.type
_entity_poly.pdbx_seq_one_letter_code
_entity_poly.pdbx_strand_id
1 'polypeptide(L)' 'MGIRSAEKYFEKAQRARLAAQATEHRDQKRVLLTIAQQYEQLGEQARDLEATRGWINRVWHKLAS' A
#
# COMPACT_ATOMS: atom_id res chain seq x y z
N MET A 1 3.12 2.48 -18.35
CA MET A 1 3.60 3.27 -17.24
C MET A 1 2.98 2.84 -15.94
N GLY A 2 3.63 1.93 -15.28
CA GLY A 2 3.08 1.43 -14.05
C GLY A 2 3.37 2.33 -12.88
N ILE A 3 2.48 3.25 -12.57
CA ILE A 3 2.51 3.80 -11.23
C ILE A 3 2.09 2.65 -10.34
N ARG A 4 3.04 2.09 -9.64
CA ARG A 4 2.75 1.00 -8.71
C ARG A 4 2.01 1.57 -7.52
N SER A 5 0.71 1.39 -7.49
CA SER A 5 -0.16 1.90 -6.42
C SER A 5 0.31 1.41 -5.05
N ALA A 6 0.78 0.18 -4.97
CA ALA A 6 1.29 -0.38 -3.73
C ALA A 6 2.46 0.45 -3.17
N GLU A 7 3.41 0.82 -4.02
CA GLU A 7 4.57 1.61 -3.58
C GLU A 7 4.15 2.98 -3.05
N LYS A 8 3.16 3.60 -3.68
CA LYS A 8 2.62 4.88 -3.20
C LYS A 8 2.04 4.76 -1.81
N TYR A 9 1.27 3.70 -1.55
CA TYR A 9 0.67 3.50 -0.24
C TYR A 9 1.74 3.22 0.82
N PHE A 10 2.74 2.41 0.51
CA PHE A 10 3.83 2.14 1.45
C PHE A 10 4.65 3.40 1.73
N GLU A 11 4.88 4.23 0.73
CA GLU A 11 5.57 5.50 0.91
C GLU A 11 4.79 6.43 1.83
N LYS A 12 3.48 6.53 1.65
CA LYS A 12 2.63 7.34 2.52
C LYS A 12 2.61 6.80 3.95
N ALA A 13 2.59 5.48 4.09
CA ALA A 13 2.67 4.85 5.41
C ALA A 13 3.96 5.22 6.12
N GLN A 14 5.07 5.18 5.41
CA GLN A 14 6.37 5.54 5.96
C GLN A 14 6.41 7.00 6.40
N ARG A 15 5.87 7.90 5.58
CA ARG A 15 5.78 9.32 5.93
C ARG A 15 4.95 9.54 7.20
N ALA A 16 3.83 8.83 7.32
CA ALA A 16 2.99 8.92 8.50
C ALA A 16 3.73 8.43 9.75
N ARG A 17 4.52 7.36 9.63
CA ARG A 17 5.33 6.87 10.74
C ARG A 17 6.39 7.86 11.17
N LEU A 18 7.07 8.47 10.20
CA LEU A 18 8.08 9.48 10.50
C LEU A 18 7.46 10.69 11.19
N ALA A 19 6.28 11.12 10.72
CA ALA A 19 5.55 12.20 11.37
C ALA A 19 5.15 11.83 12.79
N ALA A 20 4.74 10.57 13.02
CA ALA A 20 4.40 10.09 14.35
C ALA A 20 5.59 10.13 15.31
N GLN A 21 6.79 9.79 14.80
CA GLN A 21 8.00 9.86 15.61
C GLN A 21 8.39 11.29 15.95
N ALA A 22 8.08 12.23 15.06
CA ALA A 22 8.44 13.63 15.24
C ALA A 22 7.47 14.39 16.14
N THR A 23 6.26 13.89 16.37
CA THR A 23 5.27 14.57 17.19
C THR A 23 5.43 14.20 18.67
N GLU A 24 5.26 15.19 19.53
CA GLU A 24 5.30 15.00 20.98
C GLU A 24 3.92 14.71 21.57
N HIS A 25 2.86 14.95 20.82
CA HIS A 25 1.49 14.77 21.29
C HIS A 25 1.03 13.34 21.12
N ARG A 26 0.69 12.68 22.22
CA ARG A 26 0.27 11.27 22.22
C ARG A 26 -0.89 10.99 21.29
N ASP A 27 -1.91 11.87 21.34
CA ASP A 27 -3.11 11.66 20.53
C ASP A 27 -2.81 11.76 19.05
N GLN A 28 -2.00 12.74 18.65
CA GLN A 28 -1.59 12.90 17.27
C GLN A 28 -0.73 11.73 16.81
N LYS A 29 0.18 11.27 17.67
CA LYS A 29 1.03 10.13 17.38
C LYS A 29 0.19 8.88 17.10
N ARG A 30 -0.82 8.64 17.94
CA ARG A 30 -1.72 7.50 17.77
C ARG A 30 -2.47 7.58 16.44
N VAL A 31 -3.00 8.75 16.10
CA VAL A 31 -3.72 8.96 14.85
C VAL A 31 -2.78 8.71 13.66
N LEU A 32 -1.57 9.24 13.70
CA LEU A 32 -0.60 9.05 12.62
C LEU A 32 -0.20 7.59 12.44
N LEU A 33 -0.03 6.85 13.54
CA LEU A 33 0.27 5.41 13.48
C LEU A 33 -0.91 4.62 12.91
N THR A 34 -2.13 5.00 13.25
CA THR A 34 -3.32 4.37 12.67
C THR A 34 -3.39 4.62 11.17
N ILE A 35 -3.13 5.86 10.75
CA ILE A 35 -3.08 6.20 9.33
C ILE A 35 -2.01 5.37 8.61
N ALA A 36 -0.84 5.24 9.21
CA ALA A 36 0.23 4.43 8.63
C ALA A 36 -0.19 2.99 8.42
N GLN A 37 -0.86 2.40 9.42
CA GLN A 37 -1.37 1.03 9.31
C GLN A 37 -2.39 0.89 8.19
N GLN A 38 -3.29 1.87 8.05
CA GLN A 38 -4.29 1.86 6.98
C GLN A 38 -3.63 1.91 5.61
N TYR A 39 -2.62 2.76 5.43
CA TYR A 39 -1.89 2.81 4.17
C TYR A 39 -1.14 1.51 3.89
N GLU A 40 -0.56 0.87 4.91
CA GLU A 40 0.09 -0.42 4.74
C GLU A 40 -0.88 -1.49 4.27
N GLN A 41 -2.08 -1.53 4.85
CA GLN A 41 -3.12 -2.47 4.42
C GLN A 41 -3.53 -2.20 2.98
N LEU A 42 -3.71 -0.94 2.60
CA LEU A 42 -4.02 -0.59 1.23
C LEU A 42 -2.90 -0.98 0.27
N GLY A 43 -1.66 -0.79 0.69
CA GLY A 43 -0.50 -1.21 -0.09
C GLY A 43 -0.48 -2.71 -0.32
N GLU A 44 -0.74 -3.50 0.72
CA GLU A 44 -0.80 -4.95 0.60
C GLU A 44 -1.92 -5.39 -0.32
N GLN A 45 -3.11 -4.77 -0.21
CA GLN A 45 -4.23 -5.07 -1.09
C GLN A 45 -3.90 -4.73 -2.54
N ALA A 46 -3.27 -3.59 -2.77
CA ALA A 46 -2.87 -3.19 -4.12
C ALA A 46 -1.85 -4.15 -4.71
N ARG A 47 -0.90 -4.60 -3.89
CA ARG A 47 0.11 -5.59 -4.31
C ARG A 47 -0.57 -6.90 -4.70
N ASP A 48 -1.52 -7.37 -3.89
CA ASP A 48 -2.25 -8.61 -4.16
C ASP A 48 -3.06 -8.49 -5.45
N LEU A 49 -3.72 -7.36 -5.67
CA LEU A 49 -4.47 -7.12 -6.89
C LEU A 49 -3.57 -7.10 -8.12
N GLU A 50 -2.40 -6.48 -8.03
CA GLU A 50 -1.44 -6.45 -9.11
C GLU A 50 -0.94 -7.86 -9.45
N ALA A 51 -0.64 -8.65 -8.43
CA ALA A 51 -0.22 -10.04 -8.61
C ALA A 51 -1.34 -10.88 -9.23
N THR A 52 -2.59 -10.69 -8.77
CA THR A 52 -3.75 -11.39 -9.30
C THR A 52 -3.99 -11.04 -10.76
N ARG A 53 -3.88 -9.76 -11.12
CA ARG A 53 -4.02 -9.33 -12.51
C ARG A 53 -2.99 -9.99 -13.42
N GLY A 54 -1.75 -10.05 -12.98
CA GLY A 54 -0.69 -10.71 -13.74
C GLY A 54 -0.99 -12.18 -13.94
N TRP A 55 -1.48 -12.86 -12.92
CA TRP A 55 -1.87 -14.26 -12.99
C TRP A 55 -3.05 -14.48 -13.95
N ILE A 56 -4.09 -13.64 -13.84
CA ILE A 56 -5.26 -13.73 -14.72
C ILE A 56 -4.86 -13.52 -16.18
N ASN A 57 -4.02 -12.53 -16.45
CA ASN A 57 -3.55 -12.29 -17.81
C ASN A 57 -2.83 -13.50 -18.40
N ARG A 58 -1.99 -14.17 -17.61
CA ARG A 58 -1.31 -15.37 -18.08
C ARG A 58 -2.26 -16.49 -18.41
N VAL A 59 -3.25 -16.69 -17.57
CA VAL A 59 -4.27 -17.72 -17.78
C VAL A 59 -5.09 -17.40 -19.03
N TRP A 60 -5.53 -16.13 -19.19
CA TRP A 60 -6.28 -15.72 -20.36
C TRP A 60 -5.51 -15.92 -21.66
N HIS A 61 -4.21 -15.60 -21.67
CA HIS A 61 -3.39 -15.82 -22.85
C HIS A 61 -3.32 -17.28 -23.23
N LYS A 62 -3.22 -18.16 -22.26
CA LYS A 62 -3.21 -19.60 -22.52
C LYS A 62 -4.54 -20.10 -23.05
N LEU A 63 -5.65 -19.59 -22.49
CA LEU A 63 -6.98 -19.99 -22.93
C LEU A 63 -7.33 -19.45 -24.30
N ALA A 64 -6.81 -18.28 -24.66
CA ALA A 64 -7.09 -17.61 -25.92
C ALA A 64 -6.25 -18.14 -27.09
N SER A 65 -5.18 -18.83 -26.81
CA SER A 65 -4.32 -19.43 -27.87
C SER A 65 -4.73 -20.89 -28.16
#